data_2bb7f14cf825d9c5bc3124830a38c74a
#
_entry.id   2bb7f14cf825d9c5bc3124830a38c74a
#
_cell.length_a   1.000
_cell.length_b   1.000
_cell.length_c   1.000
_cell.angle_alpha   90.00
_cell.angle_beta   90.00
_cell.angle_gamma   90.00
#
_symmetry.space_group_name_H-M   'P 1'
#
loop_
_entity.id
_entity.type
_entity.pdbx_description
1 polymer ?
#
loop_
_entity_poly.entity_id
_entity_poly.type
_entity_poly.pdbx_seq_one_letter_code
_entity_poly.pdbx_strand_id
1 'polypeptide(L)'
;MKRDAIDLSTLNVFTLFRKYFVPTLLGMLSMSAVTAIDGIFVGHGVGSDGIAAVNICVPLLMLFTGIGLMVGAGCSVVASIQLSRGKSKSARLNVTQALLFVTIVALIPSALMMAFPAETARMLGSSEHLLPMVTDYLLWFVPSWVFQIWITVPLFVIRLDGAPKLAMLCSLITAVINVVLDWLFIFPFGWGVMGAAFATSISIMAGGLVAMVYLLFYARHLRLQPLKWSVKSLRFSVRNIGYQCRIGPSALLGEATLAVLMFVGNQVFMSYLGDDGVGAFGIACYYIPFVFMVGNAIAQSAQPIISYNFGLGYKERVMTAERIALLTAVVCGVVATVAFTVYPYLLVGLFISLDSEAAKIAIHGFPYFASGFVFFIVNIAVVGYFQSVERIKPATIFALLRGFVFLIPSFILLPKFLGVSGIWLAMPLSEALTIIVILLFF
;
A
#
# COMPACT_ATOMS: atom_id res chain seq x y z
N MET A 1 -28.50 0.11 -9.30
CA MET A 1 -27.93 1.15 -8.41
C MET A 1 -27.91 2.47 -9.17
N LYS A 2 -28.62 3.52 -8.68
CA LYS A 2 -28.45 4.87 -9.21
C LYS A 2 -27.00 5.27 -8.97
N ARG A 3 -26.21 5.42 -10.04
CA ARG A 3 -24.84 5.92 -9.95
C ARG A 3 -24.91 7.39 -9.55
N ASP A 4 -24.44 7.74 -8.37
CA ASP A 4 -24.16 9.13 -8.03
C ASP A 4 -23.10 9.63 -9.00
N ALA A 5 -23.49 10.46 -9.95
CA ALA A 5 -22.55 11.15 -10.82
C ALA A 5 -21.76 12.13 -9.95
N ILE A 6 -20.54 11.75 -9.58
CA ILE A 6 -19.68 12.60 -8.76
C ILE A 6 -19.05 13.63 -9.68
N ASP A 7 -19.55 14.87 -9.61
CA ASP A 7 -18.93 16.01 -10.29
C ASP A 7 -17.79 16.56 -9.43
N LEU A 8 -16.55 16.38 -9.89
CA LEU A 8 -15.34 16.80 -9.19
C LEU A 8 -15.14 18.33 -9.22
N SER A 9 -15.84 19.04 -10.10
CA SER A 9 -15.64 20.47 -10.30
C SER A 9 -16.64 21.38 -9.57
N THR A 10 -17.87 20.92 -9.35
CA THR A 10 -18.94 21.77 -8.83
C THR A 10 -19.34 21.46 -7.39
N LEU A 11 -19.28 20.18 -6.98
CA LEU A 11 -19.65 19.79 -5.61
C LEU A 11 -18.71 20.39 -4.56
N ASN A 12 -19.24 20.61 -3.35
CA ASN A 12 -18.43 21.06 -2.22
C ASN A 12 -17.28 20.08 -1.96
N VAL A 13 -16.05 20.62 -1.78
CA VAL A 13 -14.82 19.83 -1.67
C VAL A 13 -14.84 18.90 -0.46
N PHE A 14 -15.38 19.34 0.69
CA PHE A 14 -15.51 18.50 1.88
C PHE A 14 -16.46 17.32 1.66
N THR A 15 -17.60 17.56 1.00
CA THR A 15 -18.55 16.50 0.66
C THR A 15 -17.94 15.50 -0.32
N LEU A 16 -17.18 15.99 -1.31
CA LEU A 16 -16.42 15.14 -2.23
C LEU A 16 -15.42 14.28 -1.47
N PHE A 17 -14.56 14.91 -0.66
CA PHE A 17 -13.53 14.20 0.09
C PHE A 17 -14.15 13.09 0.96
N ARG A 18 -15.22 13.37 1.70
CA ARG A 18 -15.92 12.37 2.51
C ARG A 18 -16.48 11.20 1.68
N LYS A 19 -17.04 11.50 0.49
CA LYS A 19 -17.56 10.46 -0.42
C LYS A 19 -16.47 9.53 -0.96
N TYR A 20 -15.23 10.01 -1.07
CA TYR A 20 -14.06 9.22 -1.47
C TYR A 20 -13.38 8.56 -0.27
N PHE A 21 -13.18 9.31 0.81
CA PHE A 21 -12.38 8.88 1.97
C PHE A 21 -12.99 7.68 2.69
N VAL A 22 -14.28 7.75 3.04
CA VAL A 22 -14.92 6.66 3.82
C VAL A 22 -14.84 5.31 3.10
N PRO A 23 -15.26 5.18 1.81
CA PRO A 23 -15.14 3.92 1.10
C PRO A 23 -13.67 3.48 0.92
N THR A 24 -12.77 4.42 0.62
CA THR A 24 -11.36 4.10 0.41
C THR A 24 -10.71 3.59 1.70
N LEU A 25 -10.98 4.24 2.83
CA LEU A 25 -10.48 3.83 4.14
C LEU A 25 -10.98 2.42 4.50
N LEU A 26 -12.27 2.16 4.37
CA LEU A 26 -12.85 0.84 4.65
C LEU A 26 -12.25 -0.26 3.76
N GLY A 27 -12.09 0.02 2.47
CA GLY A 27 -11.45 -0.93 1.56
C GLY A 27 -10.00 -1.21 1.90
N MET A 28 -9.22 -0.20 2.26
CA MET A 28 -7.80 -0.37 2.61
C MET A 28 -7.60 -1.04 3.97
N LEU A 29 -8.41 -0.67 4.98
CA LEU A 29 -8.34 -1.32 6.29
C LEU A 29 -8.76 -2.79 6.21
N SER A 30 -9.74 -3.14 5.36
CA SER A 30 -10.11 -4.54 5.16
C SER A 30 -8.96 -5.37 4.58
N MET A 31 -8.18 -4.81 3.65
CA MET A 31 -7.00 -5.49 3.10
C MET A 31 -5.89 -5.68 4.14
N SER A 32 -5.64 -4.68 4.99
CA SER A 32 -4.69 -4.83 6.10
C SER A 32 -5.15 -5.87 7.12
N ALA A 33 -6.44 -5.91 7.43
CA ALA A 33 -7.01 -6.91 8.33
C ALA A 33 -6.86 -8.34 7.77
N VAL A 34 -7.05 -8.52 6.46
CA VAL A 34 -6.84 -9.81 5.79
C VAL A 34 -5.41 -10.31 5.99
N THR A 35 -4.42 -9.47 5.76
CA THR A 35 -3.01 -9.84 5.92
C THR A 35 -2.70 -10.30 7.35
N ALA A 36 -3.29 -9.65 8.36
CA ALA A 36 -3.15 -10.07 9.75
C ALA A 36 -3.86 -11.41 10.05
N ILE A 37 -5.08 -11.60 9.51
CA ILE A 37 -5.85 -12.83 9.69
C ILE A 37 -5.17 -14.01 8.98
N ASP A 38 -4.67 -13.83 7.77
CA ASP A 38 -3.91 -14.82 7.01
C ASP A 38 -2.68 -15.29 7.82
N GLY A 39 -1.89 -14.37 8.37
CA GLY A 39 -0.78 -14.69 9.26
C GLY A 39 -1.19 -15.49 10.50
N ILE A 40 -2.34 -15.16 11.10
CA ILE A 40 -2.90 -15.89 12.25
C ILE A 40 -3.29 -17.33 11.83
N PHE A 41 -3.97 -17.49 10.71
CA PHE A 41 -4.42 -18.81 10.25
C PHE A 41 -3.25 -19.71 9.84
N VAL A 42 -2.26 -19.17 9.13
CA VAL A 42 -1.02 -19.90 8.80
C VAL A 42 -0.27 -20.30 10.07
N GLY A 43 -0.17 -19.38 11.03
CA GLY A 43 0.50 -19.66 12.32
C GLY A 43 -0.14 -20.78 13.11
N HIS A 44 -1.48 -20.81 13.19
CA HIS A 44 -2.21 -21.85 13.91
C HIS A 44 -2.34 -23.17 13.14
N GLY A 45 -2.46 -23.09 11.82
CA GLY A 45 -2.69 -24.27 10.99
C GLY A 45 -1.43 -24.99 10.52
N VAL A 46 -0.31 -24.26 10.39
CA VAL A 46 0.96 -24.80 9.85
C VAL A 46 2.10 -24.67 10.87
N GLY A 47 2.06 -23.62 11.70
CA GLY A 47 3.11 -23.34 12.67
C GLY A 47 4.18 -22.34 12.17
N SER A 48 5.32 -22.29 12.88
CA SER A 48 6.40 -21.34 12.64
C SER A 48 7.02 -21.44 11.24
N ASP A 49 7.18 -22.66 10.73
CA ASP A 49 7.75 -22.91 9.40
C ASP A 49 6.85 -22.35 8.30
N GLY A 50 5.53 -22.44 8.47
CA GLY A 50 4.56 -21.82 7.56
C GLY A 50 4.67 -20.31 7.52
N ILE A 51 4.75 -19.66 8.68
CA ILE A 51 4.96 -18.21 8.79
C ILE A 51 6.28 -17.82 8.13
N ALA A 52 7.36 -18.57 8.37
CA ALA A 52 8.67 -18.31 7.77
C ALA A 52 8.62 -18.42 6.24
N ALA A 53 7.95 -19.45 5.70
CA ALA A 53 7.81 -19.65 4.26
C ALA A 53 7.04 -18.50 3.58
N VAL A 54 5.94 -18.05 4.18
CA VAL A 54 5.18 -16.89 3.68
C VAL A 54 6.03 -15.62 3.73
N ASN A 55 6.72 -15.36 4.84
CA ASN A 55 7.53 -14.16 5.02
C ASN A 55 8.70 -14.07 4.03
N ILE A 56 9.29 -15.19 3.60
CA ILE A 56 10.31 -15.23 2.55
C ILE A 56 9.76 -14.66 1.22
N CYS A 57 8.47 -14.86 0.93
CA CYS A 57 7.84 -14.38 -0.30
C CYS A 57 7.33 -12.93 -0.24
N VAL A 58 7.17 -12.36 0.95
CA VAL A 58 6.64 -10.99 1.17
C VAL A 58 7.39 -9.90 0.38
N PRO A 59 8.74 -9.88 0.31
CA PRO A 59 9.46 -8.83 -0.43
C PRO A 59 9.08 -8.77 -1.91
N LEU A 60 8.83 -9.92 -2.55
CA LEU A 60 8.38 -9.95 -3.94
C LEU A 60 6.97 -9.37 -4.08
N LEU A 61 6.06 -9.75 -3.19
CA LEU A 61 4.70 -9.19 -3.17
C LEU A 61 4.73 -7.66 -3.01
N MET A 62 5.54 -7.15 -2.09
CA MET A 62 5.70 -5.71 -1.88
C MET A 62 6.24 -5.00 -3.13
N LEU A 63 7.20 -5.61 -3.83
CA LEU A 63 7.74 -5.06 -5.07
C LEU A 63 6.66 -4.95 -6.16
N PHE A 64 5.89 -6.02 -6.40
CA PHE A 64 4.83 -6.02 -7.40
C PHE A 64 3.68 -5.07 -7.04
N THR A 65 3.29 -5.03 -5.77
CA THR A 65 2.30 -4.08 -5.26
C THR A 65 2.80 -2.64 -5.45
N GLY A 66 4.05 -2.36 -5.11
CA GLY A 66 4.68 -1.05 -5.29
C GLY A 66 4.73 -0.60 -6.75
N ILE A 67 5.04 -1.50 -7.69
CA ILE A 67 4.99 -1.21 -9.13
C ILE A 67 3.55 -0.90 -9.56
N GLY A 68 2.58 -1.68 -9.09
CA GLY A 68 1.16 -1.43 -9.34
C GLY A 68 0.70 -0.06 -8.82
N LEU A 69 1.10 0.30 -7.61
CA LEU A 69 0.81 1.61 -7.01
C LEU A 69 1.47 2.75 -7.78
N MET A 70 2.74 2.58 -8.19
CA MET A 70 3.47 3.56 -9.00
C MET A 70 2.73 3.86 -10.30
N VAL A 71 2.40 2.84 -11.06
CA VAL A 71 1.72 3.01 -12.36
C VAL A 71 0.27 3.45 -12.16
N GLY A 72 -0.44 2.91 -11.18
CA GLY A 72 -1.83 3.25 -10.85
C GLY A 72 -2.00 4.72 -10.47
N ALA A 73 -1.16 5.21 -9.56
CA ALA A 73 -1.17 6.60 -9.13
C ALA A 73 -0.79 7.54 -10.28
N GLY A 74 0.28 7.26 -11.01
CA GLY A 74 0.71 8.06 -12.16
C GLY A 74 -0.34 8.09 -13.28
N CYS A 75 -0.93 6.93 -13.61
CA CYS A 75 -2.01 6.82 -14.58
C CYS A 75 -3.24 7.63 -14.16
N SER A 76 -3.66 7.54 -12.90
CA SER A 76 -4.82 8.25 -12.37
C SER A 76 -4.64 9.76 -12.45
N VAL A 77 -3.46 10.29 -12.07
CA VAL A 77 -3.15 11.73 -12.15
C VAL A 77 -3.21 12.21 -13.60
N VAL A 78 -2.52 11.53 -14.51
CA VAL A 78 -2.50 11.90 -15.94
C VAL A 78 -3.90 11.85 -16.55
N ALA A 79 -4.64 10.77 -16.29
CA ALA A 79 -5.99 10.61 -16.81
C ALA A 79 -6.95 11.66 -16.25
N SER A 80 -6.83 12.02 -14.96
CA SER A 80 -7.62 13.05 -14.30
C SER A 80 -7.43 14.42 -14.94
N ILE A 81 -6.18 14.84 -15.17
CA ILE A 81 -5.85 16.10 -15.82
C ILE A 81 -6.33 16.13 -17.28
N GLN A 82 -6.25 15.01 -18.00
CA GLN A 82 -6.75 14.93 -19.36
C GLN A 82 -8.29 15.00 -19.41
N LEU A 83 -8.98 14.34 -18.47
CA LEU A 83 -10.44 14.42 -18.35
C LEU A 83 -10.90 15.84 -18.06
N SER A 84 -10.24 16.55 -17.15
CA SER A 84 -10.58 17.93 -16.81
C SER A 84 -10.46 18.88 -18.01
N ARG A 85 -9.51 18.60 -18.91
CA ARG A 85 -9.29 19.36 -20.16
C ARG A 85 -10.18 18.90 -21.34
N GLY A 86 -11.18 18.05 -21.10
CA GLY A 86 -12.07 17.50 -22.11
C GLY A 86 -11.46 16.45 -23.04
N LYS A 87 -10.23 15.98 -22.77
CA LYS A 87 -9.49 15.01 -23.60
C LYS A 87 -9.80 13.54 -23.19
N SER A 88 -11.07 13.18 -23.12
CA SER A 88 -11.51 11.85 -22.64
C SER A 88 -10.90 10.69 -23.43
N LYS A 89 -10.73 10.82 -24.76
CA LYS A 89 -10.10 9.78 -25.58
C LYS A 89 -8.65 9.53 -25.18
N SER A 90 -7.91 10.60 -24.90
CA SER A 90 -6.53 10.54 -24.45
C SER A 90 -6.42 9.89 -23.06
N ALA A 91 -7.33 10.25 -22.15
CA ALA A 91 -7.41 9.64 -20.83
C ALA A 91 -7.64 8.12 -20.90
N ARG A 92 -8.60 7.68 -21.71
CA ARG A 92 -8.90 6.24 -21.93
C ARG A 92 -7.70 5.49 -22.52
N LEU A 93 -7.00 6.08 -23.48
CA LEU A 93 -5.80 5.47 -24.07
C LEU A 93 -4.69 5.33 -23.03
N ASN A 94 -4.45 6.34 -22.19
CA ASN A 94 -3.47 6.26 -21.12
C ASN A 94 -3.77 5.14 -20.11
N VAL A 95 -5.03 4.95 -19.73
CA VAL A 95 -5.46 3.86 -18.84
C VAL A 95 -5.22 2.49 -19.49
N THR A 96 -5.60 2.33 -20.78
CA THR A 96 -5.38 1.06 -21.49
C THR A 96 -3.90 0.73 -21.63
N GLN A 97 -3.06 1.74 -21.95
CA GLN A 97 -1.61 1.59 -22.06
C GLN A 97 -0.97 1.21 -20.72
N ALA A 98 -1.40 1.84 -19.64
CA ALA A 98 -0.93 1.53 -18.29
C ALA A 98 -1.23 0.06 -17.92
N LEU A 99 -2.48 -0.38 -18.11
CA LEU A 99 -2.89 -1.76 -17.80
C LEU A 99 -2.15 -2.79 -18.64
N LEU A 100 -1.98 -2.54 -19.94
CA LEU A 100 -1.21 -3.43 -20.80
C LEU A 100 0.25 -3.52 -20.34
N PHE A 101 0.87 -2.38 -20.05
CA PHE A 101 2.25 -2.33 -19.57
C PHE A 101 2.45 -3.11 -18.28
N VAL A 102 1.64 -2.86 -17.26
CA VAL A 102 1.79 -3.55 -15.97
C VAL A 102 1.47 -5.05 -16.08
N THR A 103 0.56 -5.42 -16.98
CA THR A 103 0.28 -6.84 -17.26
C THR A 103 1.53 -7.54 -17.82
N ILE A 104 2.24 -6.91 -18.78
CA ILE A 104 3.47 -7.46 -19.34
C ILE A 104 4.57 -7.50 -18.27
N VAL A 105 4.72 -6.43 -17.48
CA VAL A 105 5.71 -6.33 -16.39
C VAL A 105 5.47 -7.37 -15.30
N ALA A 106 4.22 -7.77 -15.05
CA ALA A 106 3.91 -8.84 -14.11
C ALA A 106 4.06 -10.23 -14.74
N LEU A 107 3.60 -10.41 -15.97
CA LEU A 107 3.52 -11.71 -16.63
C LEU A 107 4.92 -12.32 -16.87
N ILE A 108 5.88 -11.50 -17.34
CA ILE A 108 7.22 -12.02 -17.69
C ILE A 108 7.97 -12.54 -16.46
N PRO A 109 8.12 -11.76 -15.35
CA PRO A 109 8.76 -12.29 -14.14
C PRO A 109 7.97 -13.45 -13.53
N SER A 110 6.64 -13.41 -13.54
CA SER A 110 5.81 -14.52 -13.03
C SER A 110 6.06 -15.81 -13.79
N ALA A 111 6.12 -15.76 -15.11
CA ALA A 111 6.42 -16.93 -15.93
C ALA A 111 7.84 -17.49 -15.66
N LEU A 112 8.84 -16.62 -15.47
CA LEU A 112 10.20 -17.04 -15.13
C LEU A 112 10.26 -17.69 -13.74
N MET A 113 9.58 -17.12 -12.74
CA MET A 113 9.55 -17.68 -11.38
C MET A 113 8.80 -19.01 -11.32
N MET A 114 7.75 -19.16 -12.12
CA MET A 114 7.04 -20.44 -12.24
C MET A 114 7.86 -21.51 -12.97
N ALA A 115 8.72 -21.09 -13.91
CA ALA A 115 9.64 -22.03 -14.59
C ALA A 115 10.80 -22.48 -13.68
N PHE A 116 11.23 -21.63 -12.75
CA PHE A 116 12.36 -21.87 -11.85
C PHE A 116 12.00 -21.56 -10.38
N PRO A 117 11.01 -22.26 -9.80
CA PRO A 117 10.50 -21.90 -8.47
C PRO A 117 11.49 -22.19 -7.33
N ALA A 118 12.27 -23.26 -7.42
CA ALA A 118 13.28 -23.60 -6.42
C ALA A 118 14.44 -22.61 -6.40
N GLU A 119 14.93 -22.21 -7.57
CA GLU A 119 15.96 -21.18 -7.73
C GLU A 119 15.47 -19.84 -7.19
N THR A 120 14.22 -19.49 -7.48
CA THR A 120 13.59 -18.28 -6.94
C THR A 120 13.53 -18.34 -5.42
N ALA A 121 13.11 -19.46 -4.82
CA ALA A 121 13.05 -19.63 -3.37
C ALA A 121 14.45 -19.50 -2.73
N ARG A 122 15.49 -20.08 -3.34
CA ARG A 122 16.88 -19.92 -2.87
C ARG A 122 17.37 -18.48 -2.96
N MET A 123 17.06 -17.78 -4.05
CA MET A 123 17.40 -16.37 -4.21
C MET A 123 16.72 -15.48 -3.16
N LEU A 124 15.54 -15.85 -2.68
CA LEU A 124 14.83 -15.16 -1.61
C LEU A 124 15.37 -15.48 -0.20
N GLY A 125 16.35 -16.38 -0.11
CA GLY A 125 16.99 -16.74 1.16
C GLY A 125 16.34 -17.94 1.87
N SER A 126 15.59 -18.78 1.15
CA SER A 126 15.05 -20.01 1.73
C SER A 126 16.15 -20.99 2.11
N SER A 127 16.05 -21.55 3.32
CA SER A 127 16.87 -22.70 3.73
C SER A 127 16.43 -23.96 2.96
N GLU A 128 17.30 -24.99 2.88
CA GLU A 128 16.93 -26.27 2.28
C GLU A 128 15.78 -26.97 3.02
N HIS A 129 15.61 -26.71 4.33
CA HIS A 129 14.48 -27.21 5.13
C HIS A 129 13.14 -26.59 4.68
N LEU A 130 13.11 -25.29 4.44
CA LEU A 130 11.90 -24.56 4.04
C LEU A 130 11.67 -24.58 2.52
N LEU A 131 12.65 -25.01 1.73
CA LEU A 131 12.63 -24.96 0.26
C LEU A 131 11.38 -25.60 -0.36
N PRO A 132 10.92 -26.81 0.06
CA PRO A 132 9.71 -27.40 -0.51
C PRO A 132 8.48 -26.54 -0.25
N MET A 133 8.33 -26.02 0.98
CA MET A 133 7.18 -25.21 1.41
C MET A 133 7.13 -23.85 0.71
N VAL A 134 8.28 -23.20 0.58
CA VAL A 134 8.41 -21.92 -0.17
C VAL A 134 8.13 -22.14 -1.66
N THR A 135 8.62 -23.23 -2.23
CA THR A 135 8.39 -23.58 -3.64
C THR A 135 6.90 -23.81 -3.90
N ASP A 136 6.23 -24.58 -3.06
CA ASP A 136 4.79 -24.82 -3.17
C ASP A 136 3.99 -23.52 -3.03
N TYR A 137 4.35 -22.66 -2.07
CA TYR A 137 3.73 -21.35 -1.92
C TYR A 137 3.88 -20.51 -3.17
N LEU A 138 5.08 -20.41 -3.75
CA LEU A 138 5.34 -19.64 -4.97
C LEU A 138 4.54 -20.16 -6.15
N LEU A 139 4.47 -21.47 -6.37
CA LEU A 139 3.73 -22.07 -7.49
C LEU A 139 2.24 -21.70 -7.49
N TRP A 140 1.62 -21.63 -6.33
CA TRP A 140 0.20 -21.29 -6.18
C TRP A 140 -0.07 -19.79 -6.07
N PHE A 141 0.91 -19.00 -5.61
CA PHE A 141 0.77 -17.58 -5.39
C PHE A 141 1.16 -16.71 -6.60
N VAL A 142 2.26 -17.04 -7.28
CA VAL A 142 2.79 -16.26 -8.42
C VAL A 142 1.77 -16.04 -9.54
N PRO A 143 0.90 -17.00 -9.92
CA PRO A 143 -0.13 -16.76 -10.95
C PRO A 143 -1.09 -15.62 -10.62
N SER A 144 -1.29 -15.33 -9.35
CA SER A 144 -2.18 -14.24 -8.92
C SER A 144 -1.60 -12.83 -9.11
N TRP A 145 -0.29 -12.68 -9.34
CA TRP A 145 0.35 -11.36 -9.39
C TRP A 145 -0.10 -10.50 -10.56
N VAL A 146 -0.46 -11.08 -11.68
CA VAL A 146 -1.12 -10.35 -12.78
C VAL A 146 -2.44 -9.77 -12.31
N PHE A 147 -3.22 -10.56 -11.56
CA PHE A 147 -4.50 -10.11 -11.00
C PHE A 147 -4.32 -9.13 -9.83
N GLN A 148 -3.23 -9.23 -9.06
CA GLN A 148 -2.87 -8.24 -8.05
C GLN A 148 -2.68 -6.85 -8.68
N ILE A 149 -2.06 -6.78 -9.83
CA ILE A 149 -1.93 -5.54 -10.59
C ILE A 149 -3.26 -5.12 -11.20
N TRP A 150 -4.09 -6.08 -11.62
CA TRP A 150 -5.45 -5.84 -12.13
C TRP A 150 -6.45 -5.43 -11.04
N ILE A 151 -6.10 -5.52 -9.78
CA ILE A 151 -6.85 -4.87 -8.71
C ILE A 151 -6.22 -3.52 -8.35
N THR A 152 -4.91 -3.44 -8.20
CA THR A 152 -4.23 -2.24 -7.72
C THR A 152 -4.39 -1.05 -8.66
N VAL A 153 -4.08 -1.20 -9.95
CA VAL A 153 -4.19 -0.10 -10.93
C VAL A 153 -5.64 0.29 -11.18
N PRO A 154 -6.59 -0.64 -11.44
CA PRO A 154 -7.99 -0.30 -11.60
C PRO A 154 -8.62 0.41 -10.41
N LEU A 155 -8.23 0.12 -9.17
CA LEU A 155 -8.81 0.82 -8.01
C LEU A 155 -8.59 2.34 -8.07
N PHE A 156 -7.45 2.81 -8.57
CA PHE A 156 -7.23 4.25 -8.81
C PHE A 156 -8.14 4.78 -9.92
N VAL A 157 -8.25 4.04 -11.00
CA VAL A 157 -9.05 4.43 -12.18
C VAL A 157 -10.55 4.43 -11.86
N ILE A 158 -11.04 3.42 -11.13
CA ILE A 158 -12.45 3.29 -10.70
C ILE A 158 -12.84 4.46 -9.79
N ARG A 159 -11.95 4.87 -8.86
CA ARG A 159 -12.18 6.06 -8.03
C ARG A 159 -12.28 7.31 -8.90
N LEU A 160 -11.37 7.49 -9.85
CA LEU A 160 -11.39 8.63 -10.77
C LEU A 160 -12.63 8.63 -11.67
N ASP A 161 -13.13 7.46 -12.08
CA ASP A 161 -14.38 7.31 -12.86
C ASP A 161 -15.64 7.64 -12.04
N GLY A 162 -15.49 8.02 -10.77
CA GLY A 162 -16.58 8.43 -9.87
C GLY A 162 -17.27 7.26 -9.16
N ALA A 163 -16.63 6.11 -9.00
CA ALA A 163 -17.19 4.93 -8.36
C ALA A 163 -16.37 4.42 -7.13
N PRO A 164 -16.08 5.27 -6.12
CA PRO A 164 -15.25 4.87 -4.96
C PRO A 164 -15.89 3.74 -4.15
N LYS A 165 -17.23 3.65 -4.10
CA LYS A 165 -17.92 2.54 -3.44
C LYS A 165 -17.67 1.20 -4.12
N LEU A 166 -17.55 1.19 -5.46
CA LEU A 166 -17.21 -0.03 -6.18
C LEU A 166 -15.76 -0.43 -5.92
N ALA A 167 -14.83 0.53 -5.88
CA ALA A 167 -13.45 0.25 -5.50
C ALA A 167 -13.36 -0.39 -4.09
N MET A 168 -14.14 0.12 -3.13
CA MET A 168 -14.29 -0.51 -1.81
C MET A 168 -14.85 -1.93 -1.91
N LEU A 169 -15.89 -2.14 -2.70
CA LEU A 169 -16.49 -3.47 -2.87
C LEU A 169 -15.51 -4.48 -3.46
N CYS A 170 -14.68 -4.10 -4.43
CA CYS A 170 -13.63 -4.97 -4.94
C CYS A 170 -12.67 -5.43 -3.82
N SER A 171 -12.23 -4.51 -2.97
CA SER A 171 -11.37 -4.83 -1.82
C SER A 171 -12.08 -5.71 -0.79
N LEU A 172 -13.34 -5.42 -0.45
CA LEU A 172 -14.13 -6.21 0.49
C LEU A 172 -14.40 -7.64 -0.02
N ILE A 173 -14.75 -7.78 -1.31
CA ILE A 173 -14.95 -9.09 -1.93
C ILE A 173 -13.67 -9.91 -1.84
N THR A 174 -12.52 -9.33 -2.19
CA THR A 174 -11.21 -9.98 -2.04
C THR A 174 -10.98 -10.39 -0.59
N ALA A 175 -11.24 -9.51 0.37
CA ALA A 175 -11.03 -9.76 1.79
C ALA A 175 -11.91 -10.93 2.30
N VAL A 176 -13.19 -10.90 2.01
CA VAL A 176 -14.14 -11.93 2.48
C VAL A 176 -13.81 -13.29 1.86
N ILE A 177 -13.56 -13.35 0.55
CA ILE A 177 -13.20 -14.61 -0.12
C ILE A 177 -11.91 -15.16 0.46
N ASN A 178 -10.89 -14.30 0.69
CA ASN A 178 -9.62 -14.74 1.25
C ASN A 178 -9.81 -15.39 2.63
N VAL A 179 -10.42 -14.67 3.58
CA VAL A 179 -10.63 -15.19 4.96
C VAL A 179 -11.41 -16.50 4.97
N VAL A 180 -12.46 -16.61 4.16
CA VAL A 180 -13.27 -17.84 4.09
C VAL A 180 -12.49 -19.00 3.50
N LEU A 181 -11.74 -18.77 2.41
CA LEU A 181 -10.97 -19.82 1.77
C LEU A 181 -9.71 -20.20 2.55
N ASP A 182 -9.05 -19.25 3.21
CA ASP A 182 -7.93 -19.54 4.12
C ASP A 182 -8.37 -20.48 5.24
N TRP A 183 -9.46 -20.17 5.91
CA TRP A 183 -10.02 -21.05 6.92
C TRP A 183 -10.34 -22.45 6.35
N LEU A 184 -11.00 -22.52 5.19
CA LEU A 184 -11.42 -23.77 4.57
C LEU A 184 -10.24 -24.65 4.16
N PHE A 185 -9.23 -24.06 3.50
CA PHE A 185 -8.10 -24.82 2.95
C PHE A 185 -7.06 -25.18 4.00
N ILE A 186 -6.84 -24.31 5.00
CA ILE A 186 -5.85 -24.57 6.06
C ILE A 186 -6.38 -25.59 7.06
N PHE A 187 -7.62 -25.41 7.58
CA PHE A 187 -8.13 -26.23 8.67
C PHE A 187 -8.91 -27.47 8.18
N PRO A 188 -10.07 -27.37 7.51
CA PRO A 188 -10.80 -28.58 7.09
C PRO A 188 -10.06 -29.44 6.07
N PHE A 189 -9.38 -28.81 5.08
CA PHE A 189 -8.69 -29.55 4.01
C PHE A 189 -7.25 -29.90 4.36
N GLY A 190 -6.63 -29.20 5.33
CA GLY A 190 -5.28 -29.50 5.77
C GLY A 190 -4.20 -29.24 4.72
N TRP A 191 -4.43 -28.31 3.78
CA TRP A 191 -3.49 -28.01 2.69
C TRP A 191 -2.30 -27.14 3.14
N GLY A 192 -2.27 -26.70 4.39
CA GLY A 192 -1.17 -25.94 4.95
C GLY A 192 -0.87 -24.65 4.20
N VAL A 193 0.42 -24.36 3.96
CA VAL A 193 0.90 -23.14 3.30
C VAL A 193 0.43 -23.06 1.83
N MET A 194 0.33 -24.18 1.14
CA MET A 194 -0.24 -24.26 -0.20
C MET A 194 -1.70 -23.76 -0.21
N GLY A 195 -2.48 -24.15 0.80
CA GLY A 195 -3.86 -23.72 0.96
C GLY A 195 -3.99 -22.22 1.13
N ALA A 196 -3.13 -21.60 1.96
CA ALA A 196 -3.07 -20.15 2.13
C ALA A 196 -2.73 -19.43 0.80
N ALA A 197 -1.71 -19.90 0.08
CA ALA A 197 -1.34 -19.36 -1.21
C ALA A 197 -2.48 -19.43 -2.22
N PHE A 198 -3.19 -20.55 -2.27
CA PHE A 198 -4.29 -20.78 -3.19
C PHE A 198 -5.52 -19.94 -2.85
N ALA A 199 -5.86 -19.80 -1.56
CA ALA A 199 -6.93 -18.93 -1.09
C ALA A 199 -6.66 -17.46 -1.44
N THR A 200 -5.45 -16.98 -1.18
CA THR A 200 -5.01 -15.62 -1.54
C THR A 200 -5.08 -15.41 -3.05
N SER A 201 -4.66 -16.38 -3.83
CA SER A 201 -4.72 -16.30 -5.30
C SER A 201 -6.14 -16.19 -5.82
N ILE A 202 -7.05 -17.04 -5.38
CA ILE A 202 -8.46 -17.00 -5.81
C ILE A 202 -9.10 -15.67 -5.41
N SER A 203 -8.85 -15.19 -4.21
CA SER A 203 -9.42 -13.93 -3.73
C SER A 203 -8.95 -12.72 -4.53
N ILE A 204 -7.66 -12.65 -4.85
CA ILE A 204 -7.05 -11.61 -5.69
C ILE A 204 -7.60 -11.71 -7.13
N MET A 205 -7.70 -12.91 -7.67
CA MET A 205 -8.28 -13.14 -9.00
C MET A 205 -9.73 -12.65 -9.06
N ALA A 206 -10.54 -12.96 -8.06
CA ALA A 206 -11.92 -12.50 -8.00
C ALA A 206 -12.04 -10.97 -7.97
N GLY A 207 -11.27 -10.30 -7.09
CA GLY A 207 -11.24 -8.84 -7.01
C GLY A 207 -10.74 -8.18 -8.29
N GLY A 208 -9.65 -8.71 -8.87
CA GLY A 208 -9.06 -8.21 -10.12
C GLY A 208 -10.00 -8.37 -11.31
N LEU A 209 -10.68 -9.51 -11.43
CA LEU A 209 -11.67 -9.73 -12.49
C LEU A 209 -12.87 -8.78 -12.36
N VAL A 210 -13.41 -8.56 -11.16
CA VAL A 210 -14.50 -7.61 -10.93
C VAL A 210 -14.08 -6.20 -11.35
N ALA A 211 -12.87 -5.76 -10.98
CA ALA A 211 -12.35 -4.47 -11.34
C ALA A 211 -12.15 -4.31 -12.86
N MET A 212 -11.63 -5.35 -13.53
CA MET A 212 -11.43 -5.35 -14.99
C MET A 212 -12.75 -5.37 -15.75
N VAL A 213 -13.73 -6.19 -15.33
CA VAL A 213 -15.08 -6.22 -15.92
C VAL A 213 -15.72 -4.84 -15.84
N TYR A 214 -15.55 -4.12 -14.72
CA TYR A 214 -16.04 -2.75 -14.62
C TYR A 214 -15.39 -1.83 -15.66
N LEU A 215 -14.07 -1.84 -15.80
CA LEU A 215 -13.36 -0.98 -16.74
C LEU A 215 -13.67 -1.32 -18.21
N LEU A 216 -13.92 -2.59 -18.51
CA LEU A 216 -14.25 -3.04 -19.87
C LEU A 216 -15.69 -2.66 -20.28
N PHE A 217 -16.66 -2.83 -19.38
CA PHE A 217 -18.07 -2.78 -19.75
C PHE A 217 -18.86 -1.64 -19.10
N TYR A 218 -18.53 -1.24 -17.86
CA TYR A 218 -19.37 -0.37 -17.04
C TYR A 218 -18.79 1.03 -16.78
N ALA A 219 -17.48 1.26 -17.02
CA ALA A 219 -16.85 2.55 -16.80
C ALA A 219 -17.48 3.63 -17.70
N ARG A 220 -17.72 4.82 -17.13
CA ARG A 220 -18.36 5.94 -17.83
C ARG A 220 -17.38 6.74 -18.68
N HIS A 221 -16.34 7.23 -18.02
CA HIS A 221 -15.36 8.15 -18.62
C HIS A 221 -14.07 7.44 -19.02
N LEU A 222 -13.70 6.39 -18.29
CA LEU A 222 -12.41 5.70 -18.41
C LEU A 222 -12.51 4.26 -18.90
N ARG A 223 -13.53 3.97 -19.72
CA ARG A 223 -13.69 2.66 -20.36
C ARG A 223 -12.47 2.35 -21.24
N LEU A 224 -11.96 1.12 -21.12
CA LEU A 224 -10.83 0.65 -21.92
C LEU A 224 -11.13 0.69 -23.42
N GLN A 225 -10.14 1.04 -24.21
CA GLN A 225 -10.24 1.13 -25.67
C GLN A 225 -9.14 0.29 -26.33
N PRO A 226 -9.43 -0.37 -27.46
CA PRO A 226 -8.42 -1.11 -28.19
C PRO A 226 -7.31 -0.18 -28.68
N LEU A 227 -6.06 -0.62 -28.53
CA LEU A 227 -4.90 0.10 -29.04
C LEU A 227 -4.69 -0.23 -30.52
N LYS A 228 -4.30 0.77 -31.30
CA LYS A 228 -3.89 0.56 -32.69
C LYS A 228 -2.48 -0.01 -32.74
N TRP A 229 -2.27 -1.09 -33.45
CA TRP A 229 -0.99 -1.71 -33.67
C TRP A 229 -0.25 -0.98 -34.80
N SER A 230 0.57 0.01 -34.46
CA SER A 230 1.47 0.70 -35.37
C SER A 230 2.72 1.19 -34.63
N VAL A 231 3.83 1.37 -35.33
CA VAL A 231 5.09 1.86 -34.76
C VAL A 231 4.91 3.21 -34.09
N LYS A 232 4.09 4.08 -34.71
CA LYS A 232 3.76 5.41 -34.14
C LYS A 232 2.96 5.26 -32.83
N SER A 233 1.99 4.36 -32.77
CA SER A 233 1.22 4.08 -31.54
C SER A 233 2.11 3.52 -30.44
N LEU A 234 3.00 2.60 -30.76
CA LEU A 234 3.96 2.03 -29.80
C LEU A 234 4.86 3.12 -29.20
N ARG A 235 5.44 4.00 -30.04
CA ARG A 235 6.28 5.10 -29.58
C ARG A 235 5.53 6.05 -28.65
N PHE A 236 4.27 6.38 -28.96
CA PHE A 236 3.41 7.17 -28.08
C PHE A 236 3.10 6.47 -26.77
N SER A 237 2.84 5.15 -26.81
CA SER A 237 2.59 4.35 -25.60
C SER A 237 3.80 4.36 -24.67
N VAL A 238 5.01 4.11 -25.19
CA VAL A 238 6.24 4.13 -24.38
C VAL A 238 6.47 5.49 -23.74
N ARG A 239 6.24 6.59 -24.48
CA ARG A 239 6.37 7.94 -23.93
C ARG A 239 5.35 8.21 -22.83
N ASN A 240 4.09 7.83 -23.03
CA ASN A 240 3.01 8.05 -22.06
C ASN A 240 3.21 7.23 -20.80
N ILE A 241 3.58 5.96 -20.94
CA ILE A 241 3.91 5.07 -19.82
C ILE A 241 5.11 5.61 -19.06
N GLY A 242 6.17 6.04 -19.76
CA GLY A 242 7.34 6.65 -19.15
C GLY A 242 6.99 7.90 -18.33
N TYR A 243 6.04 8.70 -18.78
CA TYR A 243 5.55 9.87 -18.04
C TYR A 243 4.75 9.46 -16.80
N GLN A 244 3.86 8.48 -16.92
CA GLN A 244 3.11 7.93 -15.77
C GLN A 244 4.04 7.34 -14.71
N CYS A 245 5.04 6.56 -15.15
CA CYS A 245 6.06 6.00 -14.26
C CYS A 245 6.94 7.09 -13.59
N ARG A 246 7.08 8.29 -14.18
CA ARG A 246 7.78 9.40 -13.53
C ARG A 246 6.97 10.08 -12.43
N ILE A 247 5.64 10.07 -12.53
CA ILE A 247 4.74 10.68 -11.52
C ILE A 247 4.62 9.78 -10.28
N GLY A 248 4.67 8.47 -10.46
CA GLY A 248 4.36 7.48 -9.44
C GLY A 248 5.47 6.98 -8.50
N PRO A 249 6.77 7.31 -8.64
CA PRO A 249 7.81 6.69 -7.83
C PRO A 249 7.64 6.88 -6.32
N SER A 250 7.04 7.99 -5.90
CA SER A 250 6.74 8.23 -4.48
C SER A 250 5.81 7.17 -3.87
N ALA A 251 4.90 6.59 -4.66
CA ALA A 251 4.03 5.51 -4.20
C ALA A 251 4.80 4.18 -4.01
N LEU A 252 5.70 3.85 -4.96
CA LEU A 252 6.62 2.71 -4.81
C LEU A 252 7.53 2.88 -3.60
N LEU A 253 8.09 4.08 -3.40
CA LEU A 253 8.95 4.41 -2.27
C LEU A 253 8.19 4.33 -0.93
N GLY A 254 6.88 4.58 -0.92
CA GLY A 254 6.03 4.36 0.26
C GLY A 254 6.05 2.91 0.74
N GLU A 255 5.84 1.95 -0.16
CA GLU A 255 5.95 0.52 0.14
C GLU A 255 7.38 0.12 0.55
N ALA A 256 8.38 0.62 -0.17
CA ALA A 256 9.78 0.38 0.16
C ALA A 256 10.16 0.93 1.54
N THR A 257 9.58 2.06 1.96
CA THR A 257 9.77 2.63 3.30
C THR A 257 9.30 1.67 4.39
N LEU A 258 8.15 1.00 4.22
CA LEU A 258 7.68 0.00 5.18
C LEU A 258 8.63 -1.19 5.26
N ALA A 259 9.10 -1.69 4.12
CA ALA A 259 10.05 -2.79 4.08
C ALA A 259 11.38 -2.43 4.80
N VAL A 260 11.90 -1.23 4.57
CA VAL A 260 13.12 -0.73 5.24
C VAL A 260 12.88 -0.56 6.74
N LEU A 261 11.76 0.03 7.14
CA LEU A 261 11.39 0.21 8.54
C LEU A 261 11.36 -1.13 9.29
N MET A 262 10.70 -2.14 8.72
CA MET A 262 10.60 -3.46 9.32
C MET A 262 11.95 -4.19 9.34
N PHE A 263 12.69 -4.17 8.24
CA PHE A 263 13.97 -4.87 8.14
C PHE A 263 15.03 -4.23 9.05
N VAL A 264 15.27 -2.94 8.95
CA VAL A 264 16.28 -2.24 9.75
C VAL A 264 15.88 -2.23 11.23
N GLY A 265 14.58 -2.02 11.51
CA GLY A 265 14.05 -2.10 12.87
C GLY A 265 14.33 -3.45 13.50
N ASN A 266 13.98 -4.56 12.85
CA ASN A 266 14.26 -5.91 13.34
C ASN A 266 15.75 -6.14 13.65
N GLN A 267 16.65 -5.71 12.76
CA GLN A 267 18.10 -5.85 12.98
C GLN A 267 18.57 -5.07 14.22
N VAL A 268 18.07 -3.85 14.40
CA VAL A 268 18.46 -3.01 15.53
C VAL A 268 17.85 -3.54 16.84
N PHE A 269 16.57 -3.93 16.84
CA PHE A 269 15.93 -4.55 18.01
C PHE A 269 16.65 -5.84 18.43
N MET A 270 17.01 -6.70 17.47
CA MET A 270 17.79 -7.91 17.73
C MET A 270 19.14 -7.59 18.38
N SER A 271 19.85 -6.58 17.87
CA SER A 271 21.19 -6.24 18.36
C SER A 271 21.21 -5.65 19.77
N TYR A 272 20.13 -4.99 20.21
CA TYR A 272 20.05 -4.33 21.54
C TYR A 272 19.26 -5.12 22.57
N LEU A 273 18.23 -5.87 22.17
CA LEU A 273 17.26 -6.48 23.04
C LEU A 273 17.06 -8.00 22.78
N GLY A 274 17.75 -8.56 21.79
CA GLY A 274 17.63 -9.95 21.43
C GLY A 274 16.23 -10.34 20.93
N ASP A 275 15.87 -11.61 21.14
CA ASP A 275 14.60 -12.20 20.66
C ASP A 275 13.36 -11.50 21.22
N ASP A 276 13.37 -11.11 22.49
CA ASP A 276 12.25 -10.39 23.13
C ASP A 276 12.05 -9.01 22.50
N GLY A 277 13.13 -8.33 22.11
CA GLY A 277 13.08 -7.07 21.39
C GLY A 277 12.45 -7.22 20.01
N VAL A 278 12.84 -8.25 19.26
CA VAL A 278 12.25 -8.57 17.95
C VAL A 278 10.78 -8.94 18.10
N GLY A 279 10.42 -9.71 19.11
CA GLY A 279 9.03 -10.04 19.44
C GLY A 279 8.19 -8.78 19.73
N ALA A 280 8.72 -7.86 20.54
CA ALA A 280 8.07 -6.59 20.85
C ALA A 280 7.87 -5.70 19.61
N PHE A 281 8.90 -5.56 18.78
CA PHE A 281 8.82 -4.79 17.53
C PHE A 281 7.92 -5.49 16.50
N GLY A 282 7.90 -6.81 16.48
CA GLY A 282 7.00 -7.60 15.65
C GLY A 282 5.53 -7.24 15.86
N ILE A 283 5.11 -6.99 17.11
CA ILE A 283 3.74 -6.51 17.40
C ILE A 283 3.51 -5.14 16.75
N ALA A 284 4.46 -4.20 16.86
CA ALA A 284 4.37 -2.92 16.17
C ALA A 284 4.28 -3.09 14.65
N CYS A 285 5.02 -4.03 14.07
CA CYS A 285 4.99 -4.33 12.63
C CYS A 285 3.62 -4.82 12.14
N TYR A 286 2.80 -5.45 12.98
CA TYR A 286 1.41 -5.77 12.62
C TYR A 286 0.50 -4.54 12.55
N TYR A 287 0.79 -3.51 13.35
CA TYR A 287 -0.01 -2.28 13.38
C TYR A 287 0.42 -1.22 12.36
N ILE A 288 1.70 -1.17 12.00
CA ILE A 288 2.25 -0.19 11.03
C ILE A 288 1.47 -0.18 9.71
N PRO A 289 1.14 -1.32 9.08
CA PRO A 289 0.35 -1.34 7.85
C PRO A 289 -1.02 -0.66 7.99
N PHE A 290 -1.69 -0.78 9.15
CA PHE A 290 -2.96 -0.10 9.36
C PHE A 290 -2.80 1.43 9.37
N VAL A 291 -1.80 1.94 10.08
CA VAL A 291 -1.50 3.38 10.12
C VAL A 291 -1.10 3.89 8.72
N PHE A 292 -0.31 3.12 7.99
CA PHE A 292 0.08 3.41 6.61
C PHE A 292 -1.13 3.45 5.67
N MET A 293 -2.06 2.51 5.80
CA MET A 293 -3.27 2.47 4.97
C MET A 293 -4.21 3.64 5.26
N VAL A 294 -4.25 4.15 6.48
CA VAL A 294 -4.98 5.40 6.80
C VAL A 294 -4.39 6.57 6.01
N GLY A 295 -3.07 6.74 6.02
CA GLY A 295 -2.38 7.77 5.26
C GLY A 295 -2.62 7.66 3.75
N ASN A 296 -2.51 6.44 3.22
CA ASN A 296 -2.80 6.17 1.81
C ASN A 296 -4.27 6.42 1.45
N ALA A 297 -5.22 6.09 2.33
CA ALA A 297 -6.63 6.35 2.10
C ALA A 297 -6.91 7.86 1.98
N ILE A 298 -6.27 8.67 2.80
CA ILE A 298 -6.36 10.14 2.73
C ILE A 298 -5.78 10.63 1.40
N ALA A 299 -4.55 10.24 1.08
CA ALA A 299 -3.85 10.67 -0.14
C ALA A 299 -4.62 10.27 -1.41
N GLN A 300 -5.04 9.00 -1.51
CA GLN A 300 -5.75 8.47 -2.68
C GLN A 300 -7.19 8.98 -2.81
N SER A 301 -7.79 9.47 -1.72
CA SER A 301 -9.11 10.10 -1.75
C SER A 301 -9.03 11.55 -2.19
N ALA A 302 -7.99 12.27 -1.80
CA ALA A 302 -7.73 13.64 -2.23
C ALA A 302 -7.24 13.71 -3.69
N GLN A 303 -6.50 12.70 -4.16
CA GLN A 303 -5.85 12.68 -5.47
C GLN A 303 -6.79 13.00 -6.64
N PRO A 304 -7.94 12.35 -6.87
CA PRO A 304 -8.82 12.66 -7.98
C PRO A 304 -9.39 14.08 -7.90
N ILE A 305 -9.64 14.59 -6.69
CA ILE A 305 -10.16 15.94 -6.47
C ILE A 305 -9.09 16.96 -6.81
N ILE A 306 -7.87 16.79 -6.29
CA ILE A 306 -6.75 17.69 -6.50
C ILE A 306 -6.33 17.70 -7.97
N SER A 307 -6.06 16.54 -8.57
CA SER A 307 -5.54 16.44 -9.94
C SER A 307 -6.55 16.94 -10.99
N TYR A 308 -7.85 16.68 -10.79
CA TYR A 308 -8.89 17.16 -11.68
C TYR A 308 -9.01 18.69 -11.64
N ASN A 309 -9.10 19.28 -10.46
CA ASN A 309 -9.19 20.73 -10.28
C ASN A 309 -7.88 21.44 -10.65
N PHE A 310 -6.73 20.79 -10.47
CA PHE A 310 -5.44 21.27 -10.96
C PHE A 310 -5.42 21.37 -12.49
N GLY A 311 -5.94 20.35 -13.18
CA GLY A 311 -6.09 20.35 -14.63
C GLY A 311 -7.00 21.47 -15.18
N LEU A 312 -8.02 21.89 -14.41
CA LEU A 312 -8.90 23.03 -14.70
C LEU A 312 -8.28 24.38 -14.32
N GLY A 313 -7.20 24.41 -13.55
CA GLY A 313 -6.61 25.66 -13.02
C GLY A 313 -7.32 26.23 -11.79
N TYR A 314 -8.18 25.48 -11.13
CA TYR A 314 -8.96 25.91 -9.94
C TYR A 314 -8.12 25.81 -8.65
N LYS A 315 -7.18 26.74 -8.48
CA LYS A 315 -6.22 26.75 -7.37
C LYS A 315 -6.87 26.72 -6.00
N GLU A 316 -7.93 27.47 -5.77
CA GLU A 316 -8.64 27.51 -4.48
C GLU A 316 -9.22 26.15 -4.09
N ARG A 317 -9.78 25.41 -5.05
CA ARG A 317 -10.33 24.09 -4.81
C ARG A 317 -9.23 23.07 -4.50
N VAL A 318 -8.09 23.16 -5.20
CA VAL A 318 -6.89 22.36 -4.95
C VAL A 318 -6.39 22.59 -3.51
N MET A 319 -6.22 23.84 -3.11
CA MET A 319 -5.78 24.21 -1.77
C MET A 319 -6.78 23.78 -0.68
N THR A 320 -8.07 23.90 -0.95
CA THR A 320 -9.12 23.46 -0.01
C THR A 320 -9.09 21.94 0.17
N ALA A 321 -8.93 21.18 -0.92
CA ALA A 321 -8.82 19.72 -0.86
C ALA A 321 -7.60 19.28 -0.05
N GLU A 322 -6.46 19.95 -0.26
CA GLU A 322 -5.24 19.66 0.49
C GLU A 322 -5.39 19.99 1.99
N ARG A 323 -5.97 21.15 2.34
CA ARG A 323 -6.23 21.50 3.73
C ARG A 323 -7.12 20.47 4.44
N ILE A 324 -8.17 19.99 3.77
CA ILE A 324 -9.04 18.94 4.29
C ILE A 324 -8.28 17.63 4.47
N ALA A 325 -7.45 17.24 3.51
CA ALA A 325 -6.62 16.05 3.60
C ALA A 325 -5.63 16.14 4.77
N LEU A 326 -4.92 17.26 4.92
CA LEU A 326 -3.98 17.49 6.02
C LEU A 326 -4.67 17.51 7.39
N LEU A 327 -5.82 18.18 7.52
CA LEU A 327 -6.58 18.18 8.76
C LEU A 327 -7.04 16.77 9.13
N THR A 328 -7.53 16.00 8.14
CA THR A 328 -7.90 14.61 8.35
C THR A 328 -6.70 13.77 8.75
N ALA A 329 -5.53 14.00 8.15
CA ALA A 329 -4.28 13.32 8.49
C ALA A 329 -3.86 13.58 9.95
N VAL A 330 -3.92 14.84 10.39
CA VAL A 330 -3.63 15.20 11.78
C VAL A 330 -4.63 14.53 12.73
N VAL A 331 -5.93 14.61 12.46
CA VAL A 331 -6.98 14.00 13.32
C VAL A 331 -6.77 12.48 13.41
N CYS A 332 -6.60 11.78 12.28
CA CYS A 332 -6.36 10.34 12.29
C CYS A 332 -5.05 9.99 12.99
N GLY A 333 -4.00 10.79 12.80
CA GLY A 333 -2.71 10.59 13.46
C GLY A 333 -2.81 10.77 14.98
N VAL A 334 -3.52 11.80 15.44
CA VAL A 334 -3.78 12.02 16.87
C VAL A 334 -4.58 10.86 17.47
N VAL A 335 -5.64 10.40 16.77
CA VAL A 335 -6.44 9.25 17.24
C VAL A 335 -5.57 8.00 17.36
N ALA A 336 -4.74 7.71 16.38
CA ALA A 336 -3.82 6.58 16.43
C ALA A 336 -2.79 6.74 17.57
N THR A 337 -2.19 7.91 17.73
CA THR A 337 -1.24 8.21 18.81
C THR A 337 -1.88 8.02 20.18
N VAL A 338 -3.08 8.57 20.40
CA VAL A 338 -3.83 8.41 21.65
C VAL A 338 -4.12 6.93 21.93
N ALA A 339 -4.57 6.17 20.92
CA ALA A 339 -4.85 4.74 21.07
C ALA A 339 -3.62 3.95 21.58
N PHE A 340 -2.45 4.19 20.99
CA PHE A 340 -1.20 3.51 21.37
C PHE A 340 -0.61 3.99 22.70
N THR A 341 -0.89 5.23 23.08
CA THR A 341 -0.39 5.81 24.34
C THR A 341 -1.29 5.45 25.53
N VAL A 342 -2.62 5.45 25.32
CA VAL A 342 -3.59 5.22 26.42
C VAL A 342 -3.90 3.75 26.61
N TYR A 343 -3.91 2.96 25.51
CA TYR A 343 -4.32 1.56 25.52
C TYR A 343 -3.21 0.57 25.10
N PRO A 344 -1.91 0.76 25.45
CA PRO A 344 -0.85 -0.15 25.00
C PRO A 344 -1.06 -1.57 25.52
N TYR A 345 -1.56 -1.75 26.74
CA TYR A 345 -1.86 -3.08 27.33
C TYR A 345 -2.89 -3.85 26.50
N LEU A 346 -3.95 -3.18 26.06
CA LEU A 346 -4.97 -3.79 25.20
C LEU A 346 -4.38 -4.21 23.86
N LEU A 347 -3.64 -3.30 23.21
CA LEU A 347 -3.07 -3.54 21.89
C LEU A 347 -2.03 -4.67 21.90
N VAL A 348 -1.17 -4.72 22.90
CA VAL A 348 -0.17 -5.78 23.04
C VAL A 348 -0.82 -7.11 23.46
N GLY A 349 -1.80 -7.06 24.38
CA GLY A 349 -2.51 -8.24 24.87
C GLY A 349 -3.34 -8.98 23.82
N LEU A 350 -3.65 -8.36 22.68
CA LEU A 350 -4.28 -9.02 21.55
C LEU A 350 -3.34 -10.05 20.86
N PHE A 351 -2.02 -9.91 20.99
CA PHE A 351 -1.05 -10.74 20.30
C PHE A 351 -0.32 -11.72 21.21
N ILE A 352 0.06 -11.29 22.42
CA ILE A 352 0.86 -12.09 23.34
C ILE A 352 0.40 -11.90 24.79
N SER A 353 0.79 -12.85 25.65
CA SER A 353 0.59 -12.74 27.10
C SER A 353 1.30 -11.51 27.67
N LEU A 354 0.62 -10.74 28.51
CA LEU A 354 1.15 -9.51 29.11
C LEU A 354 2.30 -9.76 30.09
N ASP A 355 2.46 -11.00 30.56
CA ASP A 355 3.53 -11.38 31.50
C ASP A 355 4.89 -11.57 30.82
N SER A 356 4.92 -11.68 29.48
CA SER A 356 6.16 -11.88 28.72
C SER A 356 7.05 -10.64 28.70
N GLU A 357 8.37 -10.82 28.61
CA GLU A 357 9.33 -9.70 28.50
C GLU A 357 9.10 -8.89 27.23
N ALA A 358 8.79 -9.55 26.10
CA ALA A 358 8.44 -8.89 24.86
C ALA A 358 7.22 -7.97 25.03
N ALA A 359 6.19 -8.38 25.80
CA ALA A 359 5.03 -7.53 26.07
C ALA A 359 5.40 -6.28 26.85
N LYS A 360 6.22 -6.41 27.89
CA LYS A 360 6.70 -5.27 28.71
C LYS A 360 7.48 -4.26 27.86
N ILE A 361 8.37 -4.74 27.00
CA ILE A 361 9.14 -3.92 26.06
C ILE A 361 8.20 -3.18 25.11
N ALA A 362 7.21 -3.86 24.52
CA ALA A 362 6.25 -3.26 23.59
C ALA A 362 5.38 -2.23 24.27
N ILE A 363 4.82 -2.52 25.46
CA ILE A 363 3.98 -1.59 26.23
C ILE A 363 4.73 -0.30 26.57
N HIS A 364 6.00 -0.42 26.99
CA HIS A 364 6.84 0.74 27.26
C HIS A 364 7.22 1.52 25.99
N GLY A 365 7.43 0.82 24.88
CA GLY A 365 7.88 1.41 23.62
C GLY A 365 6.78 2.06 22.77
N PHE A 366 5.54 1.58 22.87
CA PHE A 366 4.43 2.05 22.04
C PHE A 366 4.14 3.57 22.12
N PRO A 367 4.15 4.22 23.30
CA PRO A 367 3.98 5.67 23.37
C PRO A 367 5.08 6.44 22.60
N TYR A 368 6.34 5.99 22.69
CA TYR A 368 7.44 6.60 21.94
C TYR A 368 7.26 6.43 20.44
N PHE A 369 6.94 5.21 20.01
CA PHE A 369 6.72 4.89 18.61
C PHE A 369 5.53 5.65 18.01
N ALA A 370 4.42 5.71 18.74
CA ALA A 370 3.21 6.38 18.31
C ALA A 370 3.33 7.90 18.21
N SER A 371 4.30 8.51 18.90
CA SER A 371 4.58 9.96 18.80
C SER A 371 4.86 10.42 17.37
N GLY A 372 5.27 9.50 16.48
CA GLY A 372 5.52 9.76 15.07
C GLY A 372 4.29 9.63 14.16
N PHE A 373 3.17 9.06 14.60
CA PHE A 373 2.07 8.72 13.71
C PHE A 373 1.41 9.92 13.04
N VAL A 374 1.30 11.04 13.73
CA VAL A 374 0.82 12.29 13.14
C VAL A 374 1.69 12.70 11.98
N PHE A 375 3.02 12.74 12.19
CA PHE A 375 3.97 13.11 11.14
C PHE A 375 3.98 12.11 10.00
N PHE A 376 3.89 10.82 10.32
CA PHE A 376 3.85 9.73 9.35
C PHE A 376 2.67 9.87 8.37
N ILE A 377 1.44 10.08 8.90
CA ILE A 377 0.23 10.21 8.07
C ILE A 377 0.24 11.53 7.31
N VAL A 378 0.68 12.63 7.94
CA VAL A 378 0.79 13.95 7.28
C VAL A 378 1.80 13.90 6.13
N ASN A 379 2.96 13.28 6.31
CA ASN A 379 3.95 13.13 5.26
C ASN A 379 3.40 12.36 4.05
N ILE A 380 2.62 11.28 4.26
CA ILE A 380 1.97 10.54 3.18
C ILE A 380 0.99 11.45 2.42
N ALA A 381 0.19 12.23 3.13
CA ALA A 381 -0.77 13.16 2.52
C ALA A 381 -0.05 14.23 1.68
N VAL A 382 1.02 14.85 2.20
CA VAL A 382 1.83 15.85 1.49
C VAL A 382 2.51 15.28 0.24
N VAL A 383 3.10 14.08 0.34
CA VAL A 383 3.68 13.40 -0.83
C VAL A 383 2.60 13.13 -1.89
N GLY A 384 1.41 12.70 -1.47
CA GLY A 384 0.25 12.50 -2.34
C GLY A 384 -0.21 13.79 -3.03
N TYR A 385 -0.17 14.92 -2.33
CA TYR A 385 -0.46 16.23 -2.92
C TYR A 385 0.52 16.58 -4.05
N PHE A 386 1.84 16.54 -3.78
CA PHE A 386 2.84 16.84 -4.79
C PHE A 386 2.73 15.94 -6.01
N GLN A 387 2.44 14.66 -5.80
CA GLN A 387 2.17 13.69 -6.86
C GLN A 387 0.93 14.10 -7.68
N SER A 388 -0.15 14.53 -7.00
CA SER A 388 -1.43 14.91 -7.63
C SER A 388 -1.35 16.17 -8.49
N VAL A 389 -0.41 17.08 -8.20
CA VAL A 389 -0.14 18.30 -8.96
C VAL A 389 1.09 18.18 -9.89
N GLU A 390 1.49 16.97 -10.21
CA GLU A 390 2.62 16.64 -11.10
C GLU A 390 3.99 17.24 -10.66
N ARG A 391 4.14 17.61 -9.38
CA ARG A 391 5.43 18.01 -8.82
C ARG A 391 6.26 16.81 -8.41
N ILE A 392 6.80 16.11 -9.40
CA ILE A 392 7.49 14.82 -9.26
C ILE A 392 8.70 14.90 -8.30
N LYS A 393 9.55 15.92 -8.47
CA LYS A 393 10.78 16.06 -7.69
C LYS A 393 10.52 16.15 -6.18
N PRO A 394 9.68 17.09 -5.68
CA PRO A 394 9.35 17.14 -4.26
C PRO A 394 8.75 15.83 -3.73
N ALA A 395 7.77 15.25 -4.47
CA ALA A 395 7.14 14.00 -4.06
C ALA A 395 8.16 12.87 -3.85
N THR A 396 9.09 12.71 -4.80
CA THR A 396 10.12 11.65 -4.73
C THR A 396 11.16 11.96 -3.64
N ILE A 397 11.61 13.22 -3.54
CA ILE A 397 12.60 13.62 -2.53
C ILE A 397 12.06 13.39 -1.12
N PHE A 398 10.82 13.84 -0.82
CA PHE A 398 10.25 13.66 0.50
C PHE A 398 9.99 12.18 0.84
N ALA A 399 9.59 11.37 -0.14
CA ALA A 399 9.47 9.93 0.05
C ALA A 399 10.83 9.26 0.33
N LEU A 400 11.92 9.70 -0.30
CA LEU A 400 13.28 9.21 -0.03
C LEU A 400 13.79 9.68 1.34
N LEU A 401 13.56 10.94 1.70
CA LEU A 401 14.00 11.48 2.98
C LEU A 401 13.41 10.70 4.16
N ARG A 402 12.08 10.50 4.16
CA ARG A 402 11.39 9.81 5.25
C ARG A 402 11.75 8.33 5.35
N GLY A 403 11.90 7.65 4.22
CA GLY A 403 12.03 6.19 4.19
C GLY A 403 13.47 5.69 4.25
N PHE A 404 14.43 6.50 3.87
CA PHE A 404 15.81 6.07 3.72
C PHE A 404 16.81 7.03 4.38
N VAL A 405 16.81 8.30 3.95
CA VAL A 405 17.84 9.26 4.33
C VAL A 405 17.80 9.62 5.82
N PHE A 406 16.62 9.73 6.40
CA PHE A 406 16.47 10.01 7.84
C PHE A 406 16.20 8.74 8.65
N LEU A 407 15.48 7.77 8.11
CA LEU A 407 15.07 6.57 8.86
C LEU A 407 16.27 5.70 9.24
N ILE A 408 17.12 5.35 8.26
CA ILE A 408 18.26 4.47 8.49
C ILE A 408 19.27 5.09 9.49
N PRO A 409 19.71 6.35 9.30
CA PRO A 409 20.58 6.99 10.31
C PRO A 409 19.92 7.12 11.68
N SER A 410 18.62 7.37 11.77
CA SER A 410 17.91 7.44 13.05
C SER A 410 17.98 6.12 13.80
N PHE A 411 17.78 4.98 13.12
CA PHE A 411 17.94 3.66 13.75
C PHE A 411 19.37 3.34 14.20
N ILE A 412 20.38 3.91 13.53
CA ILE A 412 21.80 3.69 13.88
C ILE A 412 22.27 4.62 15.01
N LEU A 413 21.82 5.87 14.98
CA LEU A 413 22.36 6.91 15.86
C LEU A 413 21.58 7.06 17.17
N LEU A 414 20.23 7.09 17.12
CA LEU A 414 19.44 7.33 18.33
C LEU A 414 19.68 6.32 19.45
N PRO A 415 19.79 5.01 19.19
CA PRO A 415 20.04 4.04 20.25
C PRO A 415 21.37 4.27 20.99
N LYS A 416 22.36 4.87 20.32
CA LYS A 416 23.67 5.22 20.95
C LYS A 416 23.54 6.33 22.00
N PHE A 417 22.55 7.22 21.84
CA PHE A 417 22.35 8.35 22.74
C PHE A 417 21.23 8.13 23.77
N LEU A 418 20.16 7.43 23.36
CA LEU A 418 18.93 7.27 24.14
C LEU A 418 18.63 5.81 24.52
N GLY A 419 19.53 4.87 24.18
CA GLY A 419 19.33 3.45 24.46
C GLY A 419 18.08 2.90 23.79
N VAL A 420 17.32 2.06 24.51
CA VAL A 420 16.11 1.39 24.01
C VAL A 420 15.05 2.36 23.54
N SER A 421 14.83 3.47 24.27
CA SER A 421 13.86 4.50 23.84
C SER A 421 14.26 5.12 22.50
N GLY A 422 15.54 5.21 22.21
CA GLY A 422 16.07 5.71 20.92
C GLY A 422 15.68 4.81 19.75
N ILE A 423 15.58 3.48 19.95
CA ILE A 423 15.16 2.57 18.90
C ILE A 423 13.70 2.85 18.52
N TRP A 424 12.82 2.99 19.51
CA TRP A 424 11.39 3.30 19.29
C TRP A 424 11.17 4.69 18.69
N LEU A 425 12.04 5.66 19.00
CA LEU A 425 11.98 7.04 18.47
C LEU A 425 12.59 7.20 17.07
N ALA A 426 13.20 6.17 16.49
CA ALA A 426 13.87 6.27 15.19
C ALA A 426 12.90 6.67 14.06
N MET A 427 11.74 6.02 13.97
CA MET A 427 10.70 6.37 12.98
C MET A 427 10.09 7.75 13.28
N PRO A 428 9.64 8.08 14.52
CA PRO A 428 9.17 9.42 14.85
C PRO A 428 10.13 10.55 14.46
N LEU A 429 11.42 10.40 14.73
CA LEU A 429 12.42 11.41 14.36
C LEU A 429 12.55 11.56 12.85
N SER A 430 12.63 10.46 12.11
CA SER A 430 12.68 10.48 10.64
C SER A 430 11.51 11.24 10.04
N GLU A 431 10.31 10.97 10.53
CA GLU A 431 9.08 11.61 10.04
C GLU A 431 9.02 13.10 10.43
N ALA A 432 9.43 13.44 11.65
CA ALA A 432 9.50 14.84 12.12
C ALA A 432 10.53 15.65 11.33
N LEU A 433 11.71 15.11 11.07
CA LEU A 433 12.74 15.75 10.23
C LEU A 433 12.24 15.99 8.82
N THR A 434 11.47 15.04 8.27
CA THR A 434 10.87 15.20 6.94
C THR A 434 9.86 16.35 6.94
N ILE A 435 9.01 16.49 7.96
CA ILE A 435 8.09 17.64 8.09
C ILE A 435 8.86 18.97 8.14
N ILE A 436 9.96 19.02 8.90
CA ILE A 436 10.80 20.23 8.96
C ILE A 436 11.31 20.61 7.58
N VAL A 437 11.82 19.64 6.81
CA VAL A 437 12.30 19.90 5.44
C VAL A 437 11.14 20.34 4.54
N ILE A 438 9.96 19.75 4.65
CA ILE A 438 8.76 20.17 3.91
C ILE A 438 8.40 21.63 4.22
N LEU A 439 8.39 22.00 5.51
CA LEU A 439 8.09 23.37 5.94
C LEU A 439 9.12 24.41 5.44
N LEU A 440 10.38 24.01 5.34
CA LEU A 440 11.44 24.84 4.78
C LEU A 440 11.35 24.97 3.24
N PHE A 441 10.68 24.03 2.59
CA PHE A 441 10.48 24.05 1.13
C PHE A 441 9.31 24.94 0.72
N PHE A 442 8.33 25.16 1.59
CA PHE A 442 7.17 26.04 1.40
C PHE A 442 7.44 27.46 1.90
#